data_35e832a94bcd1a4390f21b600425a1ea
#
_entry.id   35e832a94bcd1a4390f21b600425a1ea
#
_cell.length_a   1.000
_cell.length_b   1.000
_cell.length_c   1.000
_cell.angle_alpha   90.00
_cell.angle_beta   90.00
_cell.angle_gamma   90.00
#
_symmetry.space_group_name_H-M   'P 1'
#
loop_
_entity.id
_entity.type
_entity.pdbx_description
1 polymer ?
#
loop_
_entity_poly.entity_id
_entity_poly.type
_entity_poly.pdbx_seq_one_letter_code
_entity_poly.pdbx_strand_id
1 'polypeptide(L)'
;LVLALAMYLRDQSMPLPKKLVMMSPWTDLTASGPSYQENYENDPLFGNTRESMIYNGEYAGKQDPKLPYISPLFGDFHGLPPMLFQVGSLEMLLSDSVLAAQKAKEAGCDVTLTVYQDMFHVFQLSMDKLAESRAAWDEVAAFLGK
;
A
#
# COMPACT_ATOMS: atom_id res chain seq x y z
N LEU A 1 -6.50 -3.79 -3.07
CA LEU A 1 -7.60 -4.69 -2.67
C LEU A 1 -7.89 -4.63 -1.16
N VAL A 2 -6.91 -4.84 -0.25
CA VAL A 2 -7.13 -4.94 1.21
C VAL A 2 -7.87 -3.72 1.79
N LEU A 3 -7.39 -2.49 1.52
CA LEU A 3 -8.05 -1.27 2.00
C LEU A 3 -9.45 -1.08 1.40
N ALA A 4 -9.60 -1.29 0.09
CA ALA A 4 -10.90 -1.18 -0.59
C ALA A 4 -11.92 -2.15 -0.01
N LEU A 5 -11.49 -3.41 0.28
CA LEU A 5 -12.36 -4.39 0.92
C LEU A 5 -12.75 -3.97 2.34
N ALA A 6 -11.78 -3.48 3.14
CA ALA A 6 -12.07 -3.04 4.51
C ALA A 6 -13.05 -1.85 4.53
N MET A 7 -12.88 -0.88 3.63
CA MET A 7 -13.83 0.22 3.45
C MET A 7 -15.22 -0.28 3.05
N TYR A 8 -15.28 -1.19 2.08
CA TYR A 8 -16.55 -1.79 1.66
C TYR A 8 -17.26 -2.51 2.81
N LEU A 9 -16.55 -3.35 3.56
CA LEU A 9 -17.13 -4.06 4.71
C LEU A 9 -17.69 -3.10 5.76
N ARG A 10 -16.93 -2.05 6.09
CA ARG A 10 -17.40 -0.99 7.01
C ARG A 10 -18.66 -0.34 6.48
N ASP A 11 -18.66 0.09 5.22
CA ASP A 11 -19.77 0.83 4.61
C ASP A 11 -21.04 -0.01 4.50
N GLN A 12 -20.88 -1.34 4.41
CA GLN A 12 -22.00 -2.29 4.45
C GLN A 12 -22.34 -2.75 5.88
N SER A 13 -21.73 -2.18 6.92
CA SER A 13 -21.91 -2.60 8.32
C SER A 13 -21.64 -4.09 8.54
N MET A 14 -20.71 -4.65 7.78
CA MET A 14 -20.25 -6.03 7.89
C MET A 14 -19.09 -6.15 8.88
N PRO A 15 -18.85 -7.34 9.47
CA PRO A 15 -17.72 -7.56 10.36
C PRO A 15 -16.38 -7.21 9.67
N LEU A 16 -15.58 -6.40 10.35
CA LEU A 16 -14.24 -6.03 9.89
C LEU A 16 -13.19 -7.08 10.33
N PRO A 17 -12.11 -7.26 9.57
CA PRO A 17 -10.94 -7.99 10.03
C PRO A 17 -10.35 -7.28 11.27
N LYS A 18 -9.67 -8.03 12.13
CA LYS A 18 -9.07 -7.46 13.35
C LYS A 18 -7.90 -6.51 13.05
N LYS A 19 -7.15 -6.77 11.99
CA LYS A 19 -5.94 -6.02 11.58
C LYS A 19 -5.76 -6.10 10.08
N LEU A 20 -5.10 -5.10 9.49
CA LEU A 20 -4.74 -5.06 8.07
C LEU A 20 -3.22 -5.02 7.93
N VAL A 21 -2.68 -5.86 7.05
CA VAL A 21 -1.27 -5.81 6.64
C VAL A 21 -1.22 -5.50 5.15
N MET A 22 -0.51 -4.45 4.78
CA MET A 22 -0.31 -4.01 3.41
C MET A 22 1.18 -4.03 3.08
N MET A 23 1.57 -4.84 2.13
CA MET A 23 2.92 -4.93 1.59
C MET A 23 2.96 -4.22 0.24
N SER A 24 3.68 -3.11 0.15
CA SER A 24 3.79 -2.30 -1.07
C SER A 24 2.42 -2.00 -1.72
N PRO A 25 1.43 -1.48 -0.98
CA PRO A 25 0.08 -1.36 -1.50
C PRO A 25 -0.02 -0.29 -2.59
N TRP A 26 -0.65 -0.64 -3.70
CA TRP A 26 -1.06 0.32 -4.71
C TRP A 26 -2.43 0.89 -4.33
N THR A 27 -2.45 2.14 -3.89
CA THR A 27 -3.65 2.81 -3.34
C THR A 27 -4.16 3.96 -4.20
N ASP A 28 -3.40 4.37 -5.20
CA ASP A 28 -3.72 5.45 -6.13
C ASP A 28 -3.46 5.05 -7.58
N LEU A 29 -4.50 4.68 -8.32
CA LEU A 29 -4.41 4.34 -9.74
C LEU A 29 -4.27 5.58 -10.65
N THR A 30 -4.28 6.79 -10.08
CA THR A 30 -4.01 8.02 -10.83
C THR A 30 -2.52 8.39 -10.88
N ALA A 31 -1.67 7.65 -10.16
CA ALA A 31 -0.24 7.88 -10.06
C ALA A 31 0.12 9.33 -9.68
N SER A 32 -0.64 9.92 -8.73
CA SER A 32 -0.51 11.33 -8.39
C SER A 32 0.59 11.65 -7.37
N GLY A 33 1.15 10.62 -6.71
CA GLY A 33 2.19 10.78 -5.69
C GLY A 33 3.56 11.13 -6.28
N PRO A 34 4.42 11.84 -5.52
CA PRO A 34 5.73 12.28 -6.02
C PRO A 34 6.68 11.12 -6.37
N SER A 35 6.62 9.99 -5.66
CA SER A 35 7.53 8.86 -5.90
C SER A 35 7.37 8.23 -7.29
N TYR A 36 6.26 8.44 -7.97
CA TYR A 36 6.09 7.98 -9.36
C TYR A 36 7.09 8.64 -10.31
N GLN A 37 7.54 9.86 -10.02
CA GLN A 37 8.59 10.56 -10.78
C GLN A 37 9.96 10.39 -10.14
N GLU A 38 10.06 10.52 -8.82
CA GLU A 38 11.33 10.46 -8.08
C GLU A 38 12.01 9.10 -8.17
N ASN A 39 11.22 8.01 -8.15
CA ASN A 39 11.72 6.65 -8.21
C ASN A 39 11.60 5.99 -9.60
N TYR A 40 11.24 6.75 -10.62
CA TYR A 40 11.06 6.21 -11.97
C TYR A 40 12.28 5.45 -12.51
N GLU A 41 13.49 5.98 -12.27
CA GLU A 41 14.74 5.34 -12.69
C GLU A 41 15.24 4.27 -11.70
N ASN A 42 14.75 4.30 -10.45
CA ASN A 42 15.24 3.48 -9.34
C ASN A 42 14.42 2.22 -9.12
N ASP A 43 13.13 2.24 -9.48
CA ASP A 43 12.24 1.08 -9.27
C ASP A 43 12.54 -0.01 -10.30
N PRO A 44 13.09 -1.19 -9.88
CA PRO A 44 13.46 -2.23 -10.81
C PRO A 44 12.26 -3.00 -11.38
N LEU A 45 11.05 -2.78 -10.83
CA LEU A 45 9.85 -3.50 -11.26
C LEU A 45 8.92 -2.63 -12.11
N PHE A 46 8.66 -1.40 -11.68
CA PHE A 46 7.70 -0.51 -12.33
C PHE A 46 8.34 0.69 -13.03
N GLY A 47 9.66 0.86 -12.89
CA GLY A 47 10.40 1.98 -13.47
C GLY A 47 10.49 1.95 -15.00
N ASN A 48 11.44 2.69 -15.53
CA ASN A 48 11.61 3.07 -16.94
C ASN A 48 11.40 1.98 -18.00
N THR A 49 11.53 0.70 -17.64
CA THR A 49 11.35 -0.43 -18.59
C THR A 49 9.96 -1.04 -18.54
N ARG A 50 9.15 -0.75 -17.53
CA ARG A 50 7.84 -1.38 -17.30
C ARG A 50 6.76 -0.39 -16.86
N GLU A 51 6.93 0.88 -17.16
CA GLU A 51 5.97 1.94 -16.80
C GLU A 51 4.52 1.64 -17.23
N SER A 52 4.35 0.88 -18.31
CA SER A 52 3.03 0.47 -18.79
C SER A 52 2.22 -0.34 -17.77
N MET A 53 2.89 -1.00 -16.83
CA MET A 53 2.19 -1.72 -15.74
C MET A 53 1.48 -0.75 -14.78
N ILE A 54 2.02 0.45 -14.61
CA ILE A 54 1.44 1.52 -13.79
C ILE A 54 0.40 2.32 -14.57
N TYR A 55 0.74 2.78 -15.78
CA TYR A 55 -0.07 3.78 -16.48
C TYR A 55 -1.16 3.19 -17.39
N ASN A 56 -1.06 1.91 -17.76
CA ASN A 56 -2.00 1.25 -18.68
C ASN A 56 -2.84 0.15 -17.99
N GLY A 57 -2.97 0.22 -16.67
CA GLY A 57 -3.78 -0.75 -15.92
C GLY A 57 -5.25 -0.66 -16.28
N GLU A 58 -5.87 -1.81 -16.62
CA GLU A 58 -7.29 -1.88 -16.99
C GLU A 58 -8.24 -2.06 -15.80
N TYR A 59 -7.71 -2.09 -14.56
CA TYR A 59 -8.50 -2.38 -13.37
C TYR A 59 -9.69 -1.43 -13.18
N ALA A 60 -9.49 -0.15 -13.43
CA ALA A 60 -10.57 0.85 -13.35
C ALA A 60 -11.58 0.74 -14.51
N GLY A 61 -11.20 0.15 -15.65
CA GLY A 61 -12.01 0.09 -16.86
C GLY A 61 -12.43 1.48 -17.31
N LYS A 62 -13.76 1.72 -17.38
CA LYS A 62 -14.34 3.02 -17.71
C LYS A 62 -14.74 3.85 -16.49
N GLN A 63 -14.47 3.37 -15.29
CA GLN A 63 -14.81 4.04 -14.05
C GLN A 63 -13.80 5.15 -13.74
N ASP A 64 -14.21 6.12 -12.92
CA ASP A 64 -13.29 7.13 -12.40
C ASP A 64 -12.23 6.42 -11.51
N PRO A 65 -10.94 6.52 -11.86
CA PRO A 65 -9.87 5.90 -11.06
C PRO A 65 -9.79 6.43 -9.63
N LYS A 66 -10.39 7.58 -9.32
CA LYS A 66 -10.46 8.15 -7.96
C LYS A 66 -11.55 7.56 -7.09
N LEU A 67 -12.40 6.68 -7.62
CA LEU A 67 -13.40 6.03 -6.77
C LEU A 67 -12.74 5.27 -5.62
N PRO A 68 -13.25 5.39 -4.36
CA PRO A 68 -12.61 4.82 -3.17
C PRO A 68 -12.35 3.31 -3.21
N TYR A 69 -13.19 2.55 -3.91
CA TYR A 69 -12.99 1.11 -4.05
C TYR A 69 -12.02 0.73 -5.18
N ILE A 70 -11.63 1.70 -6.02
CA ILE A 70 -10.60 1.56 -7.05
C ILE A 70 -9.26 2.09 -6.51
N SER A 71 -9.25 3.35 -6.04
CA SER A 71 -8.10 3.99 -5.41
C SER A 71 -8.42 4.37 -3.97
N PRO A 72 -8.18 3.47 -3.02
CA PRO A 72 -8.56 3.68 -1.62
C PRO A 72 -7.88 4.87 -0.95
N LEU A 73 -6.80 5.42 -1.52
CA LEU A 73 -6.21 6.68 -1.06
C LEU A 73 -7.24 7.82 -1.02
N PHE A 74 -8.21 7.84 -1.93
CA PHE A 74 -9.24 8.88 -1.98
C PHE A 74 -10.46 8.58 -1.10
N GLY A 75 -10.48 7.41 -0.45
CA GLY A 75 -11.58 6.99 0.42
C GLY A 75 -11.52 7.59 1.83
N ASP A 76 -12.53 7.29 2.63
CA ASP A 76 -12.60 7.61 4.05
C ASP A 76 -11.98 6.48 4.88
N PHE A 77 -11.04 6.82 5.77
CA PHE A 77 -10.33 5.87 6.62
C PHE A 77 -10.93 5.74 8.03
N HIS A 78 -11.92 6.56 8.42
CA HIS A 78 -12.52 6.47 9.75
C HIS A 78 -13.09 5.09 10.04
N GLY A 79 -12.83 4.58 11.25
CA GLY A 79 -13.36 3.32 11.72
C GLY A 79 -12.72 2.07 11.11
N LEU A 80 -11.63 2.20 10.34
CA LEU A 80 -10.86 1.07 9.87
C LEU A 80 -10.01 0.46 11.00
N PRO A 81 -9.72 -0.87 10.93
CA PRO A 81 -8.94 -1.57 11.95
C PRO A 81 -7.47 -1.12 11.98
N PRO A 82 -6.69 -1.53 13.02
CA PRO A 82 -5.24 -1.32 13.05
C PRO A 82 -4.55 -1.78 11.77
N MET A 83 -3.58 -0.99 11.31
CA MET A 83 -2.92 -1.17 10.01
C MET A 83 -1.40 -1.20 10.12
N LEU A 84 -0.78 -2.14 9.42
CA LEU A 84 0.66 -2.15 9.13
C LEU A 84 0.87 -1.92 7.65
N PHE A 85 1.63 -0.89 7.30
CA PHE A 85 2.13 -0.62 5.96
C PHE A 85 3.63 -0.91 5.90
N GLN A 86 4.05 -1.69 4.92
CA GLN A 86 5.47 -1.93 4.60
C GLN A 86 5.71 -1.60 3.15
N VAL A 87 6.77 -0.85 2.85
CA VAL A 87 7.11 -0.41 1.51
C VAL A 87 8.62 -0.24 1.35
N GLY A 88 9.16 -0.50 0.18
CA GLY A 88 10.56 -0.23 -0.16
C GLY A 88 10.79 1.23 -0.56
N SER A 89 11.96 1.78 -0.21
CA SER A 89 12.28 3.17 -0.52
C SER A 89 12.51 3.43 -2.02
N LEU A 90 12.80 2.39 -2.81
CA LEU A 90 13.01 2.52 -4.25
C LEU A 90 11.72 2.40 -5.07
N GLU A 91 10.58 2.14 -4.43
CA GLU A 91 9.32 1.89 -5.14
C GLU A 91 8.70 3.17 -5.71
N MET A 92 8.21 3.12 -6.94
CA MET A 92 7.29 4.13 -7.47
C MET A 92 6.01 4.24 -6.60
N LEU A 93 5.61 3.16 -5.95
CA LEU A 93 4.45 3.11 -5.03
C LEU A 93 4.77 3.56 -3.59
N LEU A 94 5.95 4.15 -3.32
CA LEU A 94 6.30 4.65 -1.99
C LEU A 94 5.28 5.68 -1.49
N SER A 95 4.89 6.63 -2.33
CA SER A 95 3.90 7.66 -1.99
C SER A 95 2.54 7.08 -1.62
N ASP A 96 2.13 6.00 -2.27
CA ASP A 96 0.86 5.32 -1.99
C ASP A 96 0.78 4.85 -0.54
N SER A 97 1.85 4.23 -0.06
CA SER A 97 1.94 3.77 1.33
C SER A 97 2.02 4.92 2.32
N VAL A 98 2.86 5.92 2.02
CA VAL A 98 3.10 7.07 2.91
C VAL A 98 1.83 7.91 3.06
N LEU A 99 1.19 8.28 1.94
CA LEU A 99 -0.01 9.10 1.95
C LEU A 99 -1.21 8.37 2.56
N ALA A 100 -1.38 7.07 2.25
CA ALA A 100 -2.45 6.27 2.84
C ALA A 100 -2.27 6.09 4.35
N ALA A 101 -1.04 5.83 4.82
CA ALA A 101 -0.73 5.73 6.24
C ALA A 101 -0.95 7.05 6.98
N GLN A 102 -0.54 8.18 6.38
CA GLN A 102 -0.80 9.51 6.93
C GLN A 102 -2.30 9.77 7.06
N LYS A 103 -3.05 9.57 5.99
CA LYS A 103 -4.50 9.78 5.97
C LYS A 103 -5.23 8.90 7.00
N ALA A 104 -4.79 7.65 7.16
CA ALA A 104 -5.33 6.75 8.17
C ALA A 104 -5.06 7.25 9.60
N LYS A 105 -3.85 7.76 9.89
CA LYS A 105 -3.53 8.40 11.18
C LYS A 105 -4.39 9.63 11.45
N GLU A 106 -4.57 10.50 10.46
CA GLU A 106 -5.43 11.68 10.54
C GLU A 106 -6.90 11.32 10.81
N ALA A 107 -7.35 10.18 10.30
CA ALA A 107 -8.67 9.59 10.57
C ALA A 107 -8.77 8.89 11.94
N GLY A 108 -7.72 8.92 12.78
CA GLY A 108 -7.72 8.32 14.10
C GLY A 108 -7.49 6.81 14.15
N CYS A 109 -7.01 6.20 13.05
CA CYS A 109 -6.66 4.78 13.03
C CYS A 109 -5.31 4.52 13.71
N ASP A 110 -5.14 3.32 14.28
CA ASP A 110 -3.84 2.82 14.74
C ASP A 110 -3.02 2.36 13.53
N VAL A 111 -1.89 3.04 13.26
CA VAL A 111 -1.11 2.83 12.03
C VAL A 111 0.37 2.73 12.32
N THR A 112 0.97 1.64 11.88
CA THR A 112 2.42 1.48 11.73
C THR A 112 2.78 1.59 10.24
N LEU A 113 3.77 2.41 9.90
CA LEU A 113 4.39 2.49 8.57
C LEU A 113 5.88 2.25 8.70
N THR A 114 6.39 1.26 7.98
CA THR A 114 7.82 0.96 7.88
C THR A 114 8.28 1.07 6.43
N VAL A 115 9.21 2.00 6.18
CA VAL A 115 9.89 2.15 4.90
C VAL A 115 11.22 1.41 4.98
N TYR A 116 11.38 0.38 4.17
CA TYR A 116 12.61 -0.42 4.11
C TYR A 116 13.58 0.21 3.11
N GLN A 117 14.74 0.64 3.63
CA GLN A 117 15.76 1.31 2.83
C GLN A 117 16.29 0.39 1.72
N ASP A 118 16.45 0.93 0.51
CA ASP A 118 16.97 0.26 -0.68
C ASP A 118 16.18 -1.00 -1.13
N MET A 119 14.95 -1.15 -0.63
CA MET A 119 14.09 -2.25 -1.03
C MET A 119 13.15 -1.85 -2.17
N PHE A 120 12.77 -2.87 -2.94
CA PHE A 120 11.93 -2.82 -4.13
C PHE A 120 10.52 -3.36 -3.86
N HIS A 121 9.64 -3.28 -4.84
CA HIS A 121 8.24 -3.66 -4.71
C HIS A 121 8.06 -5.13 -4.30
N VAL A 122 7.27 -5.34 -3.24
CA VAL A 122 6.99 -6.64 -2.60
C VAL A 122 8.25 -7.47 -2.29
N PHE A 123 9.33 -6.81 -1.86
CA PHE A 123 10.58 -7.45 -1.47
C PHE A 123 10.38 -8.55 -0.41
N GLN A 124 9.29 -8.50 0.34
CA GLN A 124 8.88 -9.50 1.33
C GLN A 124 8.76 -10.91 0.71
N LEU A 125 8.46 -11.01 -0.59
CA LEU A 125 8.40 -12.29 -1.32
C LEU A 125 9.78 -12.95 -1.50
N SER A 126 10.87 -12.24 -1.19
CA SER A 126 12.22 -12.82 -1.20
C SER A 126 12.45 -13.78 -0.04
N MET A 127 11.51 -13.86 0.92
CA MET A 127 11.53 -14.79 2.06
C MET A 127 12.85 -14.73 2.83
N ASP A 128 13.56 -15.86 2.94
CA ASP A 128 14.82 -16.00 3.66
C ASP A 128 16.07 -15.50 2.88
N LYS A 129 15.90 -15.10 1.62
CA LYS A 129 17.00 -14.64 0.76
C LYS A 129 17.52 -13.25 1.12
N LEU A 130 16.66 -12.40 1.69
CA LEU A 130 17.00 -11.05 2.12
C LEU A 130 16.80 -10.87 3.63
N ALA A 131 17.73 -10.18 4.29
CA ALA A 131 17.60 -9.85 5.70
C ALA A 131 16.37 -8.95 5.97
N GLU A 132 16.15 -7.99 5.09
CA GLU A 132 15.02 -7.04 5.13
C GLU A 132 13.68 -7.77 4.99
N SER A 133 13.61 -8.79 4.12
CA SER A 133 12.41 -9.62 3.98
C SER A 133 12.11 -10.41 5.27
N ARG A 134 13.12 -11.00 5.90
CA ARG A 134 12.95 -11.66 7.20
C ARG A 134 12.45 -10.69 8.26
N ALA A 135 13.10 -9.51 8.38
CA ALA A 135 12.69 -8.46 9.32
C ALA A 135 11.25 -8.01 9.10
N ALA A 136 10.82 -7.87 7.83
CA ALA A 136 9.46 -7.52 7.48
C ALA A 136 8.44 -8.58 7.93
N TRP A 137 8.77 -9.87 7.76
CA TRP A 137 7.89 -10.94 8.24
C TRP A 137 7.87 -11.05 9.77
N ASP A 138 8.99 -10.80 10.45
CA ASP A 138 9.04 -10.73 11.92
C ASP A 138 8.16 -9.57 12.44
N GLU A 139 8.18 -8.41 11.77
CA GLU A 139 7.30 -7.28 12.07
C GLU A 139 5.82 -7.65 11.88
N VAL A 140 5.48 -8.33 10.79
CA VAL A 140 4.11 -8.84 10.55
C VAL A 140 3.68 -9.78 11.67
N ALA A 141 4.53 -10.74 12.05
CA ALA A 141 4.23 -11.69 13.12
C ALA A 141 4.00 -10.96 14.46
N ALA A 142 4.86 -9.99 14.81
CA ALA A 142 4.73 -9.18 16.00
C ALA A 142 3.46 -8.32 15.97
N PHE A 143 3.13 -7.74 14.83
CA PHE A 143 1.91 -6.94 14.65
C PHE A 143 0.66 -7.81 14.81
N LEU A 144 0.60 -8.99 14.22
CA LEU A 144 -0.55 -9.88 14.30
C LEU A 144 -0.72 -10.54 15.67
N GLY A 145 0.39 -10.81 16.38
CA GLY A 145 0.40 -11.46 17.70
C GLY A 145 -0.02 -10.56 18.86
N LYS A 146 -0.17 -9.27 18.63
CA LYS A 146 -0.66 -8.29 19.64
C LYS A 146 -2.21 -8.18 19.61
#